data_e9cd33f6fcf2559195d94ed644508cd2
#
_entry.id   e9cd33f6fcf2559195d94ed644508cd2
#
_cell.length_a   1.000
_cell.length_b   1.000
_cell.length_c   1.000
_cell.angle_alpha   90.00
_cell.angle_beta   90.00
_cell.angle_gamma   90.00
#
_symmetry.space_group_name_H-M   'P 1'
#
loop_
_entity.id
_entity.type
_entity.pdbx_description
1 polymer ?
#
loop_
_entity_poly.entity_id
_entity_poly.type
_entity_poly.pdbx_seq_one_letter_code
_entity_poly.pdbx_strand_id
1 'polypeptide(L)'
;YISIWVKNFNAEQRSAVENIDSEFIQTSPIIRDPNGYFGVAAIINGQYTDTLLFDTQASTALAKQEILDRYEAEYWKRKPMPTFNFYKQVYFSKLYRVNNIQLGDCELKRVVFTSVPKDNGMYNTLYRPVLGRAIMGNIGWKFNMDSNEMTAFSLKNEDILKQETEGFTLAKGGVNNLPLYSKQTDSLDLMFDLGSNYDIIIDKNTYEKLRMSHSQRTYTNYRREGLTDTIAEFRGITMFCNGIVIPDCTLSYIPSIDKNVAGNIFAGKMNFILVGKNLYVKQCADILPTIHDGLSPLGLRINVRNNAVCVTALEINGLAEEAGLMLGDKVIAVDNGAINTDIMSVASGKLEKYIQQADGLTLEIERNGKILMFDIAKERKPTQ
;
A
#
# COMPACT_ATOMS: atom_id res chain seq x y z
N TYR A 1 30.22 13.87 -3.84
CA TYR A 1 29.35 14.32 -2.73
C TYR A 1 28.21 13.34 -2.45
N ILE A 2 27.44 12.93 -3.46
CA ILE A 2 26.30 12.01 -3.31
C ILE A 2 26.74 10.64 -2.77
N SER A 3 27.84 10.08 -3.25
CA SER A 3 28.34 8.77 -2.82
C SER A 3 28.77 8.72 -1.35
N ILE A 4 29.43 9.76 -0.87
CA ILE A 4 29.86 9.90 0.55
C ILE A 4 28.61 10.04 1.43
N TRP A 5 27.64 10.81 0.95
CA TRP A 5 26.40 11.02 1.67
C TRP A 5 25.60 9.72 1.83
N VAL A 6 25.42 8.94 0.75
CA VAL A 6 24.73 7.62 0.77
C VAL A 6 25.45 6.65 1.73
N LYS A 7 26.79 6.64 1.75
CA LYS A 7 27.54 5.81 2.71
C LYS A 7 27.26 6.19 4.15
N ASN A 8 27.30 7.50 4.48
CA ASN A 8 27.02 8.00 5.83
C ASN A 8 25.58 7.74 6.27
N PHE A 9 24.61 7.92 5.35
CA PHE A 9 23.21 7.62 5.60
C PHE A 9 23.01 6.13 5.90
N ASN A 10 23.55 5.25 5.07
CA ASN A 10 23.44 3.79 5.25
C ASN A 10 24.15 3.32 6.53
N ALA A 11 25.24 3.97 6.95
CA ALA A 11 25.90 3.68 8.21
C ALA A 11 25.02 4.06 9.41
N GLU A 12 24.39 5.24 9.38
CA GLU A 12 23.46 5.68 10.43
C GLU A 12 22.24 4.73 10.53
N GLN A 13 21.67 4.33 9.41
CA GLN A 13 20.54 3.38 9.40
C GLN A 13 20.92 1.98 9.92
N ARG A 14 22.12 1.51 9.63
CA ARG A 14 22.62 0.26 10.21
C ARG A 14 22.81 0.37 11.71
N SER A 15 23.35 1.49 12.19
CA SER A 15 23.56 1.71 13.63
C SER A 15 22.24 1.72 14.43
N ALA A 16 21.12 2.05 13.78
CA ALA A 16 19.80 2.01 14.41
C ALA A 16 19.38 0.61 14.88
N VAL A 17 19.94 -0.43 14.26
CA VAL A 17 19.62 -1.85 14.52
C VAL A 17 20.81 -2.62 15.15
N GLU A 18 21.97 -1.98 15.35
CA GLU A 18 23.15 -2.65 15.90
C GLU A 18 22.96 -3.20 17.30
N ASN A 19 22.09 -2.58 18.10
CA ASN A 19 21.82 -2.95 19.48
C ASN A 19 20.68 -3.97 19.65
N ILE A 20 20.08 -4.46 18.54
CA ILE A 20 19.07 -5.52 18.62
C ILE A 20 19.73 -6.79 19.16
N ASP A 21 19.10 -7.38 20.19
CA ASP A 21 19.54 -8.64 20.77
C ASP A 21 19.60 -9.74 19.70
N SER A 22 20.63 -10.61 19.78
CA SER A 22 20.74 -11.77 18.89
C SER A 22 19.57 -12.75 19.09
N GLU A 23 19.02 -12.85 20.28
CA GLU A 23 17.89 -13.73 20.62
C GLU A 23 16.52 -13.06 20.43
N PHE A 24 16.48 -11.83 19.87
CA PHE A 24 15.24 -11.11 19.70
C PHE A 24 14.26 -11.83 18.76
N ILE A 25 13.08 -12.13 19.28
CA ILE A 25 11.89 -12.57 18.55
C ILE A 25 10.67 -11.89 19.17
N GLN A 26 9.87 -11.20 18.40
CA GLN A 26 8.65 -10.55 18.84
C GLN A 26 7.50 -10.79 17.87
N THR A 27 6.44 -11.43 18.36
CA THR A 27 5.19 -11.59 17.61
C THR A 27 4.16 -10.56 18.06
N SER A 28 3.45 -9.99 17.09
CA SER A 28 2.39 -9.02 17.31
C SER A 28 1.31 -9.15 16.22
N PRO A 29 0.07 -8.67 16.46
CA PRO A 29 -0.96 -8.65 15.44
C PRO A 29 -0.54 -7.80 14.25
N ILE A 30 -0.88 -8.23 13.03
CA ILE A 30 -0.77 -7.39 11.83
C ILE A 30 -1.83 -6.29 11.92
N ILE A 31 -1.40 -5.05 11.82
CA ILE A 31 -2.30 -3.92 11.66
C ILE A 31 -2.48 -3.68 10.16
N ARG A 32 -3.74 -3.67 9.71
CA ARG A 32 -4.06 -3.21 8.37
C ARG A 32 -4.71 -1.85 8.46
N ASP A 33 -4.17 -0.89 7.70
CA ASP A 33 -4.84 0.39 7.56
C ASP A 33 -6.06 0.26 6.61
N PRO A 34 -6.92 1.26 6.52
CA PRO A 34 -8.11 1.21 5.63
C PRO A 34 -7.79 0.98 4.16
N ASN A 35 -6.59 1.32 3.70
CA ASN A 35 -6.13 1.09 2.33
C ASN A 35 -5.43 -0.28 2.17
N GLY A 36 -5.46 -1.12 3.21
CA GLY A 36 -4.88 -2.47 3.20
C GLY A 36 -3.38 -2.55 3.46
N TYR A 37 -2.70 -1.41 3.72
CA TYR A 37 -1.27 -1.42 4.04
C TYR A 37 -0.98 -2.16 5.34
N PHE A 38 0.08 -2.94 5.34
CA PHE A 38 0.57 -3.61 6.53
C PHE A 38 1.28 -2.63 7.45
N GLY A 39 1.03 -2.75 8.75
CA GLY A 39 1.67 -1.92 9.76
C GLY A 39 1.92 -2.66 11.06
N VAL A 40 2.74 -2.06 11.89
CA VAL A 40 3.08 -2.51 13.24
C VAL A 40 2.88 -1.38 14.25
N ALA A 41 2.35 -1.72 15.43
CA ALA A 41 2.28 -0.76 16.53
C ALA A 41 3.68 -0.44 17.05
N ALA A 42 3.93 0.83 17.32
CA ALA A 42 5.20 1.33 17.84
C ALA A 42 4.99 2.40 18.90
N ILE A 43 5.92 2.47 19.85
CA ILE A 43 6.04 3.59 20.78
C ILE A 43 7.25 4.41 20.35
N ILE A 44 7.02 5.67 20.07
CA ILE A 44 8.02 6.60 19.54
C ILE A 44 8.49 7.52 20.66
N ASN A 45 9.81 7.62 20.86
CA ASN A 45 10.45 8.42 21.93
C ASN A 45 9.86 8.19 23.32
N GLY A 46 9.37 6.95 23.58
CA GLY A 46 8.80 6.53 24.87
C GLY A 46 7.43 7.11 25.22
N GLN A 47 6.81 7.92 24.36
CA GLN A 47 5.57 8.64 24.68
C GLN A 47 4.50 8.65 23.59
N TYR A 48 4.87 8.51 22.32
CA TYR A 48 3.93 8.61 21.19
C TYR A 48 3.61 7.22 20.65
N THR A 49 2.38 6.77 20.78
CA THR A 49 1.93 5.52 20.14
C THR A 49 1.46 5.81 18.73
N ASP A 50 1.98 5.08 17.75
CA ASP A 50 1.55 5.16 16.35
C ASP A 50 1.67 3.80 15.65
N THR A 51 1.17 3.71 14.41
CA THR A 51 1.35 2.56 13.53
C THR A 51 2.36 2.92 12.45
N LEU A 52 3.43 2.15 12.35
CA LEU A 52 4.41 2.28 11.28
C LEU A 52 4.02 1.35 10.13
N LEU A 53 3.80 1.89 8.93
CA LEU A 53 3.47 1.11 7.74
C LEU A 53 4.73 0.55 7.08
N PHE A 54 4.61 -0.60 6.42
CA PHE A 54 5.71 -1.21 5.68
C PHE A 54 5.70 -0.79 4.21
N ASP A 55 6.87 -0.41 3.70
CA ASP A 55 7.09 -0.15 2.27
C ASP A 55 8.44 -0.75 1.85
N THR A 56 8.39 -1.86 1.13
CA THR A 56 9.58 -2.57 0.65
C THR A 56 10.32 -1.86 -0.48
N GLN A 57 9.76 -0.79 -1.03
CA GLN A 57 10.39 0.01 -2.09
C GLN A 57 10.83 1.39 -1.63
N ALA A 58 10.31 1.90 -0.53
CA ALA A 58 10.88 3.09 0.10
C ALA A 58 12.32 2.81 0.57
N SER A 59 13.28 3.61 0.11
CA SER A 59 14.68 3.44 0.50
C SER A 59 14.94 3.82 1.97
N THR A 60 14.11 4.69 2.52
CA THR A 60 14.24 5.26 3.88
C THR A 60 12.90 5.20 4.60
N ALA A 61 12.92 5.38 5.92
CA ALA A 61 11.70 5.67 6.64
C ALA A 61 11.15 7.05 6.22
N LEU A 62 9.83 7.17 6.11
CA LEU A 62 9.13 8.38 5.61
C LEU A 62 8.08 8.83 6.61
N ALA A 63 7.92 10.14 6.78
CA ALA A 63 6.80 10.72 7.51
C ALA A 63 6.51 12.14 7.05
N LYS A 64 5.28 12.64 7.27
CA LYS A 64 4.99 14.07 7.15
C LYS A 64 5.74 14.87 8.19
N GLN A 65 6.00 16.16 7.89
CA GLN A 65 6.67 17.05 8.82
C GLN A 65 5.89 17.15 10.16
N GLU A 66 4.58 17.28 10.11
CA GLU A 66 3.75 17.40 11.33
C GLU A 66 3.83 16.16 12.23
N ILE A 67 4.01 14.97 11.63
CA ILE A 67 4.22 13.74 12.40
C ILE A 67 5.58 13.77 13.08
N LEU A 68 6.62 14.21 12.37
CA LEU A 68 7.98 14.31 12.91
C LEU A 68 8.08 15.38 14.01
N ASP A 69 7.39 16.51 13.84
CA ASP A 69 7.29 17.56 14.86
C ASP A 69 6.57 17.05 16.12
N ARG A 70 5.47 16.27 15.95
CA ARG A 70 4.78 15.61 17.07
C ARG A 70 5.67 14.63 17.82
N TYR A 71 6.58 13.94 17.13
CA TYR A 71 7.54 12.99 17.73
C TYR A 71 8.75 13.72 18.36
N GLU A 72 8.82 15.03 18.29
CA GLU A 72 9.99 15.79 18.73
C GLU A 72 11.27 15.31 18.03
N ALA A 73 11.16 14.95 16.73
CA ALA A 73 12.27 14.43 15.97
C ALA A 73 13.33 15.52 15.72
N GLU A 74 14.59 15.19 15.97
CA GLU A 74 15.71 16.09 15.80
C GLU A 74 16.04 16.29 14.31
N TYR A 75 16.20 17.55 13.87
CA TYR A 75 16.67 17.85 12.52
C TYR A 75 18.11 17.39 12.34
N TRP A 76 18.33 16.37 11.49
CA TRP A 76 19.63 15.71 11.37
C TRP A 76 20.56 16.31 10.33
N LYS A 77 20.04 16.87 9.21
CA LYS A 77 20.85 17.46 8.13
C LYS A 77 20.35 18.84 7.74
N ARG A 78 21.30 19.79 7.58
CA ARG A 78 20.99 21.18 7.23
C ARG A 78 20.58 21.39 5.77
N LYS A 79 21.04 20.55 4.83
CA LYS A 79 20.69 20.66 3.41
C LYS A 79 19.62 19.63 3.06
N PRO A 80 18.50 20.05 2.44
CA PRO A 80 17.51 19.15 1.90
C PRO A 80 18.14 18.17 0.89
N MET A 81 17.60 16.98 0.86
CA MET A 81 18.06 15.90 0.01
C MET A 81 17.11 15.70 -1.17
N PRO A 82 17.60 15.50 -2.40
CA PRO A 82 16.74 15.09 -3.49
C PRO A 82 16.22 13.68 -3.22
N THR A 83 14.91 13.53 -3.27
CA THR A 83 14.18 12.27 -3.17
C THR A 83 13.33 12.10 -4.41
N PHE A 84 13.07 10.85 -4.78
CA PHE A 84 12.29 10.51 -5.96
C PHE A 84 11.05 9.75 -5.52
N ASN A 85 9.89 10.12 -6.06
CA ASN A 85 8.71 9.28 -5.93
C ASN A 85 8.69 8.18 -7.01
N PHE A 86 7.66 7.35 -6.97
CA PHE A 86 7.46 6.27 -7.94
C PHE A 86 7.38 6.76 -9.40
N TYR A 87 6.90 7.99 -9.62
CA TYR A 87 6.79 8.62 -10.94
C TYR A 87 8.06 9.36 -11.39
N LYS A 88 9.22 9.12 -10.73
CA LYS A 88 10.53 9.75 -11.02
C LYS A 88 10.56 11.27 -10.82
N GLN A 89 9.57 11.84 -10.12
CA GLN A 89 9.56 13.26 -9.78
C GLN A 89 10.53 13.52 -8.63
N VAL A 90 11.24 14.64 -8.70
CA VAL A 90 12.26 15.03 -7.73
C VAL A 90 11.68 15.99 -6.71
N TYR A 91 11.87 15.70 -5.44
CA TYR A 91 11.51 16.55 -4.31
C TYR A 91 12.72 16.78 -3.43
N PHE A 92 12.72 17.88 -2.68
CA PHE A 92 13.76 18.18 -1.72
C PHE A 92 13.25 17.95 -0.30
N SER A 93 13.67 16.86 0.28
CA SER A 93 13.23 16.40 1.60
C SER A 93 14.26 16.72 2.68
N LYS A 94 13.79 17.06 3.87
CA LYS A 94 14.63 17.19 5.06
C LYS A 94 14.76 15.84 5.75
N LEU A 95 15.85 15.67 6.52
CA LEU A 95 16.08 14.47 7.30
C LEU A 95 15.94 14.77 8.79
N TYR A 96 15.25 13.90 9.49
CA TYR A 96 15.00 13.98 10.92
C TYR A 96 15.39 12.67 11.58
N ARG A 97 15.87 12.74 12.81
CA ARG A 97 16.21 11.61 13.63
C ARG A 97 15.18 11.45 14.74
N VAL A 98 14.59 10.29 14.84
CA VAL A 98 13.81 9.84 15.98
C VAL A 98 14.74 9.05 16.89
N ASN A 99 14.82 9.42 18.17
CA ASN A 99 15.81 8.85 19.08
C ASN A 99 15.53 7.39 19.43
N ASN A 100 14.25 7.05 19.56
CA ASN A 100 13.83 5.70 19.95
C ASN A 100 12.53 5.31 19.26
N ILE A 101 12.46 4.08 18.76
CA ILE A 101 11.25 3.42 18.29
C ILE A 101 11.20 2.04 18.95
N GLN A 102 10.21 1.85 19.79
CA GLN A 102 9.94 0.58 20.47
C GLN A 102 8.93 -0.24 19.67
N LEU A 103 9.32 -1.45 19.27
CA LEU A 103 8.47 -2.46 18.60
C LEU A 103 8.37 -3.67 19.54
N GLY A 104 7.38 -3.69 20.44
CA GLY A 104 7.39 -4.67 21.54
C GLY A 104 8.67 -4.55 22.39
N ASP A 105 9.45 -5.63 22.48
CA ASP A 105 10.72 -5.66 23.19
C ASP A 105 11.92 -5.17 22.37
N CYS A 106 11.72 -4.91 21.07
CA CYS A 106 12.76 -4.41 20.19
C CYS A 106 12.85 -2.89 20.25
N GLU A 107 14.04 -2.37 20.52
CA GLU A 107 14.34 -0.93 20.49
C GLU A 107 15.23 -0.59 19.30
N LEU A 108 14.72 0.25 18.40
CA LEU A 108 15.47 0.86 17.29
C LEU A 108 15.94 2.26 17.75
N LYS A 109 17.23 2.53 17.67
CA LYS A 109 17.82 3.81 18.13
C LYS A 109 18.21 4.70 16.96
N ARG A 110 17.91 6.01 17.09
CA ARG A 110 18.38 7.04 16.15
C ARG A 110 17.93 6.79 14.69
N VAL A 111 16.68 6.36 14.52
CA VAL A 111 16.11 6.10 13.20
C VAL A 111 15.96 7.39 12.41
N VAL A 112 16.52 7.43 11.20
CA VAL A 112 16.42 8.60 10.33
C VAL A 112 15.21 8.49 9.43
N PHE A 113 14.35 9.51 9.52
CA PHE A 113 13.19 9.70 8.64
C PHE A 113 13.48 10.78 7.60
N THR A 114 12.97 10.54 6.41
CA THR A 114 12.86 11.53 5.35
C THR A 114 11.50 12.21 5.47
N SER A 115 11.47 13.53 5.63
CA SER A 115 10.19 14.26 5.64
C SER A 115 9.61 14.32 4.23
N VAL A 116 8.32 14.04 4.10
CA VAL A 116 7.58 14.22 2.85
C VAL A 116 7.10 15.67 2.78
N PRO A 117 7.56 16.48 1.81
CA PRO A 117 7.17 17.88 1.69
C PRO A 117 5.74 18.03 1.16
N LYS A 118 5.10 19.18 1.42
CA LYS A 118 3.69 19.45 1.08
C LYS A 118 3.41 19.44 -0.43
N ASP A 119 4.39 19.76 -1.24
CA ASP A 119 4.33 19.74 -2.71
C ASP A 119 4.51 18.33 -3.30
N ASN A 120 4.84 17.34 -2.47
CA ASN A 120 4.88 15.95 -2.89
C ASN A 120 3.46 15.37 -2.94
N GLY A 121 3.08 14.78 -4.09
CA GLY A 121 1.78 14.15 -4.26
C GLY A 121 1.43 13.07 -3.23
N MET A 122 2.44 12.45 -2.58
CA MET A 122 2.22 11.51 -1.46
C MET A 122 1.76 12.18 -0.18
N TYR A 123 1.96 13.50 -0.01
CA TYR A 123 1.70 14.19 1.24
C TYR A 123 0.27 13.98 1.75
N ASN A 124 -0.72 14.11 0.85
CA ASN A 124 -2.13 14.00 1.23
C ASN A 124 -2.59 12.55 1.49
N THR A 125 -1.84 11.55 1.05
CA THR A 125 -2.16 10.13 1.22
C THR A 125 -1.31 9.43 2.28
N LEU A 126 -0.27 10.09 2.79
CA LEU A 126 0.60 9.55 3.84
C LEU A 126 0.04 9.94 5.21
N TYR A 127 -0.89 9.16 5.74
CA TYR A 127 -1.50 9.44 7.06
C TYR A 127 -0.68 8.92 8.24
N ARG A 128 0.23 7.99 8.00
CA ARG A 128 1.06 7.34 9.01
C ARG A 128 2.52 7.33 8.58
N PRO A 129 3.47 7.25 9.51
CA PRO A 129 4.87 7.05 9.18
C PRO A 129 5.10 5.68 8.54
N VAL A 130 6.12 5.60 7.70
CA VAL A 130 6.46 4.41 6.92
C VAL A 130 7.85 3.92 7.28
N LEU A 131 8.00 2.62 7.48
CA LEU A 131 9.30 1.93 7.55
C LEU A 131 9.74 1.53 6.15
N GLY A 132 10.91 2.03 5.75
CA GLY A 132 11.51 1.66 4.47
C GLY A 132 12.61 0.60 4.62
N ARG A 133 13.17 0.18 3.48
CA ARG A 133 14.18 -0.88 3.39
C ARG A 133 15.41 -0.70 4.27
N ALA A 134 15.82 0.54 4.51
CA ALA A 134 16.99 0.81 5.34
C ALA A 134 16.86 0.25 6.77
N ILE A 135 15.63 0.19 7.29
CA ILE A 135 15.33 -0.43 8.58
C ILE A 135 14.88 -1.88 8.39
N MET A 136 13.90 -2.10 7.50
CA MET A 136 13.32 -3.43 7.27
C MET A 136 14.38 -4.48 6.86
N GLY A 137 15.40 -4.07 6.10
CA GLY A 137 16.44 -4.98 5.60
C GLY A 137 17.42 -5.49 6.65
N ASN A 138 17.36 -4.99 7.89
CA ASN A 138 18.24 -5.38 8.98
C ASN A 138 17.54 -6.22 10.08
N ILE A 139 16.26 -6.48 9.91
CA ILE A 139 15.41 -7.29 10.80
C ILE A 139 14.67 -8.29 9.91
N GLY A 140 14.48 -9.52 10.40
CA GLY A 140 13.61 -10.50 9.76
C GLY A 140 12.14 -10.16 10.07
N TRP A 141 11.27 -10.24 9.06
CA TRP A 141 9.85 -9.95 9.19
C TRP A 141 9.04 -11.11 8.60
N LYS A 142 8.37 -11.87 9.44
CA LYS A 142 7.47 -12.95 9.04
C LYS A 142 6.04 -12.50 9.15
N PHE A 143 5.31 -12.58 8.06
CA PHE A 143 3.88 -12.26 8.00
C PHE A 143 3.10 -13.56 7.84
N ASN A 144 2.32 -13.89 8.84
CA ASN A 144 1.42 -15.03 8.87
C ASN A 144 -0.01 -14.54 8.66
N MET A 145 -0.51 -14.69 7.42
CA MET A 145 -1.86 -14.27 7.08
C MET A 145 -2.92 -15.18 7.70
N ASP A 146 -2.59 -16.45 7.94
CA ASP A 146 -3.53 -17.43 8.51
C ASP A 146 -3.89 -17.09 9.96
N SER A 147 -2.92 -16.60 10.76
CA SER A 147 -3.14 -16.14 12.14
C SER A 147 -3.32 -14.63 12.28
N ASN A 148 -3.15 -13.86 11.18
CA ASN A 148 -3.09 -12.41 11.19
C ASN A 148 -2.01 -11.85 12.14
N GLU A 149 -0.86 -12.49 12.16
CA GLU A 149 0.27 -12.15 13.01
C GLU A 149 1.53 -11.84 12.23
N MET A 150 2.35 -10.99 12.80
CA MET A 150 3.66 -10.66 12.29
C MET A 150 4.70 -10.95 13.37
N THR A 151 5.81 -11.60 12.98
CA THR A 151 6.96 -11.82 13.84
C THR A 151 8.16 -11.02 13.30
N ALA A 152 8.69 -10.12 14.14
CA ALA A 152 9.98 -9.49 13.92
C ALA A 152 11.07 -10.30 14.65
N PHE A 153 12.19 -10.55 13.99
CA PHE A 153 13.27 -11.37 14.59
C PHE A 153 14.66 -10.92 14.16
N SER A 154 15.63 -11.23 14.99
CA SER A 154 17.04 -10.90 14.78
C SER A 154 17.62 -11.67 13.59
N LEU A 155 18.36 -10.98 12.73
CA LEU A 155 19.17 -11.62 11.67
C LEU A 155 20.60 -11.96 12.13
N LYS A 156 20.92 -11.74 13.40
CA LYS A 156 22.25 -12.05 13.98
C LYS A 156 22.37 -13.49 14.46
N ASN A 157 21.27 -14.23 14.58
CA ASN A 157 21.19 -15.59 15.04
C ASN A 157 20.72 -16.50 13.89
N GLU A 158 21.63 -17.38 13.43
CA GLU A 158 21.35 -18.30 12.33
C GLU A 158 20.32 -19.37 12.68
N ASP A 159 20.24 -19.79 13.94
CA ASP A 159 19.27 -20.79 14.40
C ASP A 159 17.85 -20.21 14.38
N ILE A 160 17.68 -18.96 14.82
CA ILE A 160 16.40 -18.24 14.70
C ILE A 160 16.00 -18.07 13.24
N LEU A 161 16.92 -17.63 12.39
CA LEU A 161 16.64 -17.48 10.96
C LEU A 161 16.20 -18.80 10.34
N LYS A 162 16.89 -19.90 10.64
CA LYS A 162 16.54 -21.24 10.16
C LYS A 162 15.17 -21.69 10.66
N GLN A 163 14.90 -21.50 11.96
CA GLN A 163 13.61 -21.84 12.57
C GLN A 163 12.46 -21.04 11.93
N GLU A 164 12.62 -19.72 11.80
CA GLU A 164 11.56 -18.86 11.27
C GLU A 164 11.28 -19.09 9.78
N THR A 165 12.30 -19.51 9.00
CA THR A 165 12.13 -19.80 7.57
C THR A 165 11.77 -21.26 7.28
N GLU A 166 11.66 -22.12 8.28
CA GLU A 166 11.27 -23.52 8.09
C GLU A 166 9.87 -23.64 7.46
N GLY A 167 9.77 -24.49 6.45
CA GLY A 167 8.53 -24.70 5.68
C GLY A 167 8.14 -23.58 4.71
N PHE A 168 9.01 -22.58 4.53
CA PHE A 168 8.88 -21.56 3.48
C PHE A 168 9.82 -21.85 2.32
N THR A 169 9.43 -21.44 1.13
CA THR A 169 10.26 -21.54 -0.08
C THR A 169 10.88 -20.19 -0.42
N LEU A 170 12.18 -20.14 -0.62
CA LEU A 170 12.88 -18.94 -1.09
C LEU A 170 12.44 -18.59 -2.52
N ALA A 171 11.85 -17.41 -2.69
CA ALA A 171 11.46 -16.90 -3.99
C ALA A 171 12.69 -16.43 -4.76
N LYS A 172 12.84 -16.91 -6.00
CA LYS A 172 13.93 -16.46 -6.89
C LYS A 172 13.79 -14.95 -7.13
N GLY A 173 14.93 -14.23 -7.12
CA GLY A 173 14.97 -12.78 -7.35
C GLY A 173 14.52 -11.91 -6.15
N GLY A 174 13.92 -12.49 -5.12
CA GLY A 174 13.55 -11.81 -3.89
C GLY A 174 12.54 -10.66 -4.12
N VAL A 175 12.66 -9.59 -3.33
CA VAL A 175 11.71 -8.44 -3.38
C VAL A 175 11.83 -7.59 -4.65
N ASN A 176 12.94 -7.67 -5.40
CA ASN A 176 13.13 -6.82 -6.57
C ASN A 176 12.70 -7.49 -7.87
N ASN A 177 12.59 -8.80 -7.91
CA ASN A 177 12.34 -9.56 -9.13
C ASN A 177 11.60 -10.87 -8.82
N LEU A 178 10.42 -10.77 -8.21
CA LEU A 178 9.57 -11.91 -7.88
C LEU A 178 8.98 -12.52 -9.17
N PRO A 179 9.35 -13.75 -9.56
CA PRO A 179 8.78 -14.38 -10.74
C PRO A 179 7.40 -14.94 -10.44
N LEU A 180 6.41 -14.48 -11.18
CA LEU A 180 5.05 -15.02 -11.20
C LEU A 180 4.70 -15.53 -12.59
N TYR A 181 3.83 -16.50 -12.67
CA TYR A 181 3.26 -16.96 -13.94
C TYR A 181 1.77 -17.33 -13.79
N SER A 182 1.06 -17.34 -14.88
CA SER A 182 -0.31 -17.83 -14.96
C SER A 182 -0.51 -18.64 -16.24
N LYS A 183 -1.67 -19.26 -16.39
CA LYS A 183 -2.04 -19.90 -17.69
C LYS A 183 -2.31 -18.86 -18.78
N GLN A 184 -2.57 -17.62 -18.39
CA GLN A 184 -2.96 -16.52 -19.24
C GLN A 184 -1.82 -15.56 -19.59
N THR A 185 -0.74 -15.57 -18.80
CA THR A 185 0.42 -14.71 -19.01
C THR A 185 1.69 -15.55 -19.08
N ASP A 186 2.70 -15.05 -19.79
CA ASP A 186 4.06 -15.54 -19.65
C ASP A 186 4.56 -15.28 -18.23
N SER A 187 5.78 -15.75 -17.92
CA SER A 187 6.44 -15.39 -16.66
C SER A 187 6.59 -13.87 -16.56
N LEU A 188 6.12 -13.30 -15.44
CA LEU A 188 6.23 -11.90 -15.09
C LEU A 188 7.24 -11.76 -13.97
N ASP A 189 8.22 -10.89 -14.16
CA ASP A 189 9.12 -10.48 -13.10
C ASP A 189 8.55 -9.22 -12.43
N LEU A 190 8.17 -9.31 -11.16
CA LEU A 190 7.52 -8.24 -10.44
C LEU A 190 8.37 -7.72 -9.29
N MET A 191 8.32 -6.43 -9.08
CA MET A 191 8.80 -5.80 -7.88
C MET A 191 7.79 -6.01 -6.74
N PHE A 192 8.20 -6.64 -5.65
CA PHE A 192 7.34 -6.84 -4.47
C PHE A 192 7.32 -5.56 -3.64
N ASP A 193 6.15 -4.91 -3.57
CA ASP A 193 6.01 -3.55 -3.04
C ASP A 193 4.84 -3.45 -2.04
N LEU A 194 5.16 -3.54 -0.74
CA LEU A 194 4.17 -3.33 0.33
C LEU A 194 3.66 -1.89 0.43
N GLY A 195 4.32 -0.95 -0.24
CA GLY A 195 3.89 0.44 -0.38
C GLY A 195 2.91 0.68 -1.54
N SER A 196 2.57 -0.37 -2.31
CA SER A 196 1.57 -0.33 -3.38
C SER A 196 0.27 -0.97 -2.92
N ASN A 197 -0.85 -0.27 -3.05
CA ASN A 197 -2.18 -0.77 -2.68
C ASN A 197 -2.90 -1.51 -3.81
N TYR A 198 -2.22 -1.91 -4.85
CA TYR A 198 -2.73 -2.77 -5.91
C TYR A 198 -2.47 -4.25 -5.60
N ASP A 199 -3.21 -5.12 -6.28
CA ASP A 199 -2.90 -6.54 -6.29
C ASP A 199 -1.66 -6.78 -7.17
N ILE A 200 -1.81 -6.69 -8.49
CA ILE A 200 -0.69 -6.75 -9.43
C ILE A 200 -0.82 -5.62 -10.45
N ILE A 201 0.23 -4.81 -10.61
CA ILE A 201 0.35 -3.89 -11.72
C ILE A 201 1.15 -4.58 -12.83
N ILE A 202 0.68 -4.49 -14.07
CA ILE A 202 1.30 -5.10 -15.25
C ILE A 202 1.78 -4.05 -16.25
N ASP A 203 2.82 -4.38 -16.99
CA ASP A 203 3.33 -3.57 -18.07
C ASP A 203 2.43 -3.60 -19.31
N LYS A 204 2.74 -2.72 -20.27
CA LYS A 204 1.99 -2.58 -21.53
C LYS A 204 1.98 -3.88 -22.35
N ASN A 205 3.09 -4.62 -22.42
CA ASN A 205 3.17 -5.82 -23.23
C ASN A 205 2.25 -6.92 -22.69
N THR A 206 2.19 -7.08 -21.40
CA THR A 206 1.29 -8.02 -20.71
C THR A 206 -0.17 -7.61 -20.90
N TYR A 207 -0.46 -6.30 -20.77
CA TYR A 207 -1.79 -5.75 -21.03
C TYR A 207 -2.27 -6.05 -22.46
N GLU A 208 -1.44 -5.77 -23.48
CA GLU A 208 -1.80 -6.00 -24.88
C GLU A 208 -2.10 -7.48 -25.18
N LYS A 209 -1.43 -8.41 -24.53
CA LYS A 209 -1.71 -9.85 -24.64
C LYS A 209 -3.04 -10.22 -23.98
N LEU A 210 -3.29 -9.74 -22.77
CA LEU A 210 -4.49 -10.09 -22.01
C LEU A 210 -5.75 -9.52 -22.63
N ARG A 211 -5.75 -8.29 -23.11
CA ARG A 211 -6.93 -7.65 -23.69
C ARG A 211 -7.50 -8.35 -24.93
N MET A 212 -6.68 -9.18 -25.61
CA MET A 212 -7.13 -9.96 -26.77
C MET A 212 -7.93 -11.21 -26.38
N SER A 213 -7.81 -11.67 -25.15
CA SER A 213 -8.37 -12.96 -24.70
C SER A 213 -9.24 -12.89 -23.44
N HIS A 214 -9.24 -11.74 -22.75
CA HIS A 214 -9.95 -11.55 -21.48
C HIS A 214 -10.80 -10.30 -21.50
N SER A 215 -11.97 -10.37 -20.88
CA SER A 215 -12.76 -9.19 -20.58
C SER A 215 -12.03 -8.32 -19.56
N GLN A 216 -12.08 -7.03 -19.80
CA GLN A 216 -11.49 -6.03 -18.90
C GLN A 216 -12.54 -5.06 -18.37
N ARG A 217 -12.33 -4.57 -17.18
CA ARG A 217 -13.02 -3.42 -16.62
C ARG A 217 -12.12 -2.20 -16.79
N THR A 218 -12.66 -1.09 -17.30
CA THR A 218 -11.86 0.10 -17.55
C THR A 218 -12.46 1.28 -16.79
N TYR A 219 -11.62 2.03 -16.11
CA TYR A 219 -12.06 3.19 -15.35
C TYR A 219 -11.04 4.33 -15.39
N THR A 220 -11.53 5.55 -15.19
CA THR A 220 -10.70 6.73 -15.01
C THR A 220 -10.46 6.95 -13.54
N ASN A 221 -9.21 7.16 -13.16
CA ASN A 221 -8.79 7.37 -11.78
C ASN A 221 -7.97 8.65 -11.65
N TYR A 222 -8.20 9.40 -10.57
CA TYR A 222 -7.32 10.51 -10.25
C TYR A 222 -5.96 10.03 -9.79
N ARG A 223 -4.94 10.54 -10.46
CA ARG A 223 -3.56 10.53 -9.97
C ARG A 223 -3.35 11.63 -8.92
N ARG A 224 -2.32 11.45 -8.10
CA ARG A 224 -2.01 12.33 -6.96
C ARG A 224 -1.91 13.82 -7.31
N GLU A 225 -1.54 14.19 -8.53
CA GLU A 225 -1.24 15.57 -8.95
C GLU A 225 -2.35 16.23 -9.77
N GLY A 226 -3.57 15.76 -9.64
CA GLY A 226 -4.68 16.29 -10.41
C GLY A 226 -4.78 15.76 -11.84
N LEU A 227 -3.84 14.90 -12.23
CA LEU A 227 -3.88 14.19 -13.49
C LEU A 227 -4.81 12.97 -13.36
N THR A 228 -5.27 12.46 -14.48
CA THR A 228 -6.07 11.24 -14.54
C THR A 228 -5.33 10.16 -15.31
N ASP A 229 -5.50 8.90 -14.89
CA ASP A 229 -5.11 7.72 -15.65
C ASP A 229 -6.36 6.93 -16.03
N THR A 230 -6.34 6.32 -17.19
CA THR A 230 -7.31 5.28 -17.55
C THR A 230 -6.69 3.94 -17.21
N ILE A 231 -7.29 3.25 -16.24
CA ILE A 231 -6.81 1.96 -15.72
C ILE A 231 -7.66 0.85 -16.32
N ALA A 232 -7.02 -0.23 -16.77
CA ALA A 232 -7.69 -1.46 -17.19
C ALA A 232 -7.40 -2.58 -16.20
N GLU A 233 -8.44 -3.28 -15.74
CA GLU A 233 -8.35 -4.39 -14.79
C GLU A 233 -8.82 -5.70 -15.40
N PHE A 234 -8.06 -6.76 -15.17
CA PHE A 234 -8.42 -8.16 -15.43
C PHE A 234 -8.54 -8.89 -14.10
N ARG A 235 -9.69 -9.46 -13.82
CA ARG A 235 -10.01 -10.10 -12.53
C ARG A 235 -10.06 -11.61 -12.62
N GLY A 236 -9.96 -12.28 -11.47
CA GLY A 236 -10.10 -13.73 -11.38
C GLY A 236 -8.91 -14.51 -11.97
N ILE A 237 -7.75 -13.88 -12.08
CA ILE A 237 -6.54 -14.52 -12.61
C ILE A 237 -5.86 -15.33 -11.49
N THR A 238 -5.59 -16.62 -11.77
CA THR A 238 -4.78 -17.43 -10.85
C THR A 238 -3.30 -17.27 -11.19
N MET A 239 -2.52 -16.84 -10.21
CA MET A 239 -1.07 -16.71 -10.31
C MET A 239 -0.37 -17.83 -9.57
N PHE A 240 0.84 -18.16 -10.02
CA PHE A 240 1.70 -19.18 -9.42
C PHE A 240 3.05 -18.56 -9.07
N CYS A 241 3.55 -18.85 -7.87
CA CYS A 241 4.82 -18.38 -7.35
C CYS A 241 5.56 -19.50 -6.64
N ASN A 242 6.68 -19.98 -7.17
CA ASN A 242 7.52 -20.98 -6.50
C ASN A 242 6.75 -22.18 -5.90
N GLY A 243 5.78 -22.71 -6.63
CA GLY A 243 4.98 -23.87 -6.21
C GLY A 243 3.74 -23.55 -5.38
N ILE A 244 3.52 -22.29 -4.99
CA ILE A 244 2.27 -21.87 -4.35
C ILE A 244 1.27 -21.35 -5.40
N VAL A 245 -0.02 -21.50 -5.10
CA VAL A 245 -1.14 -21.08 -5.95
C VAL A 245 -1.82 -19.88 -5.31
N ILE A 246 -1.93 -18.78 -6.03
CA ILE A 246 -2.53 -17.54 -5.56
C ILE A 246 -3.73 -17.22 -6.46
N PRO A 247 -4.94 -17.59 -6.05
CA PRO A 247 -6.13 -17.40 -6.86
C PRO A 247 -6.66 -15.97 -6.78
N ASP A 248 -7.61 -15.68 -7.65
CA ASP A 248 -8.41 -14.45 -7.68
C ASP A 248 -7.55 -13.17 -7.64
N CYS A 249 -6.47 -13.14 -8.42
CA CYS A 249 -5.66 -11.95 -8.59
C CYS A 249 -6.33 -10.97 -9.58
N THR A 250 -6.17 -9.68 -9.28
CA THR A 250 -6.52 -8.58 -10.17
C THR A 250 -5.25 -8.02 -10.79
N LEU A 251 -5.17 -8.05 -12.11
CA LEU A 251 -4.06 -7.47 -12.86
C LEU A 251 -4.50 -6.12 -13.40
N SER A 252 -3.81 -5.04 -13.00
CA SER A 252 -4.14 -3.66 -13.36
C SER A 252 -3.08 -3.10 -14.29
N TYR A 253 -3.49 -2.64 -15.46
CA TYR A 253 -2.63 -1.84 -16.34
C TYR A 253 -2.83 -0.36 -16.07
N ILE A 254 -1.76 0.33 -15.71
CA ILE A 254 -1.72 1.76 -15.42
C ILE A 254 -0.71 2.40 -16.37
N PRO A 255 -1.15 3.18 -17.36
CA PRO A 255 -0.25 3.70 -18.42
C PRO A 255 0.95 4.52 -17.91
N SER A 256 0.80 5.19 -16.78
CA SER A 256 1.86 5.99 -16.15
C SER A 256 2.92 5.16 -15.41
N ILE A 257 2.71 3.83 -15.28
CA ILE A 257 3.61 2.91 -14.56
C ILE A 257 4.21 1.93 -15.56
N ASP A 258 5.51 1.99 -15.72
CA ASP A 258 6.29 1.20 -16.70
C ASP A 258 6.92 -0.08 -16.08
N LYS A 259 6.37 -0.58 -14.97
CA LYS A 259 6.91 -1.70 -14.22
C LYS A 259 5.81 -2.66 -13.78
N ASN A 260 6.17 -3.94 -13.69
CA ASN A 260 5.32 -4.91 -13.03
C ASN A 260 5.54 -4.84 -11.50
N VAL A 261 4.44 -4.79 -10.74
CA VAL A 261 4.48 -4.65 -9.28
C VAL A 261 3.50 -5.62 -8.64
N ALA A 262 3.94 -6.35 -7.64
CA ALA A 262 3.09 -7.13 -6.74
C ALA A 262 2.91 -6.31 -5.44
N GLY A 263 1.72 -5.84 -5.20
CA GLY A 263 1.41 -4.92 -4.10
C GLY A 263 0.96 -5.61 -2.81
N ASN A 264 0.48 -4.82 -1.85
CA ASN A 264 0.08 -5.30 -0.53
C ASN A 264 -1.17 -6.21 -0.57
N ILE A 265 -2.08 -6.01 -1.53
CA ILE A 265 -3.24 -6.87 -1.71
C ILE A 265 -2.79 -8.27 -2.13
N PHE A 266 -1.84 -8.36 -3.09
CA PHE A 266 -1.21 -9.62 -3.47
C PHE A 266 -0.48 -10.27 -2.30
N ALA A 267 0.32 -9.49 -1.55
CA ALA A 267 1.04 -9.98 -0.38
C ALA A 267 0.10 -10.57 0.68
N GLY A 268 -1.11 -10.02 0.82
CA GLY A 268 -2.14 -10.53 1.72
C GLY A 268 -2.73 -11.89 1.38
N LYS A 269 -2.39 -12.46 0.22
CA LYS A 269 -2.89 -13.78 -0.24
C LYS A 269 -1.91 -14.93 0.02
N MET A 270 -0.78 -14.65 0.66
CA MET A 270 0.24 -15.65 0.99
C MET A 270 0.90 -15.33 2.33
N ASN A 271 1.42 -16.35 2.99
CA ASN A 271 2.36 -16.17 4.09
C ASN A 271 3.73 -15.84 3.50
N PHE A 272 4.45 -14.88 4.08
CA PHE A 272 5.77 -14.50 3.56
C PHE A 272 6.74 -14.03 4.64
N ILE A 273 8.03 -14.12 4.32
CA ILE A 273 9.12 -13.65 5.19
C ILE A 273 10.06 -12.76 4.38
N LEU A 274 10.39 -11.61 4.94
CA LEU A 274 11.38 -10.68 4.41
C LEU A 274 12.68 -10.81 5.22
N VAL A 275 13.79 -11.11 4.54
CA VAL A 275 15.14 -11.19 5.11
C VAL A 275 16.09 -10.40 4.21
N GLY A 276 16.34 -9.15 4.54
CA GLY A 276 17.10 -8.26 3.67
C GLY A 276 16.41 -8.05 2.33
N LYS A 277 16.97 -8.61 1.25
CA LYS A 277 16.39 -8.60 -0.10
C LYS A 277 15.69 -9.92 -0.45
N ASN A 278 15.81 -10.91 0.40
CA ASN A 278 15.22 -12.23 0.17
C ASN A 278 13.75 -12.22 0.59
N LEU A 279 12.93 -12.86 -0.21
CA LEU A 279 11.53 -13.11 0.04
C LEU A 279 11.32 -14.63 0.11
N TYR A 280 10.78 -15.10 1.21
CA TYR A 280 10.35 -16.49 1.37
C TYR A 280 8.83 -16.50 1.34
N VAL A 281 8.23 -17.49 0.70
CA VAL A 281 6.80 -17.60 0.50
C VAL A 281 6.26 -18.96 0.92
N LYS A 282 5.00 -18.97 1.39
CA LYS A 282 4.28 -20.20 1.75
C LYS A 282 2.79 -20.01 1.44
N GLN A 283 2.14 -21.07 1.00
CA GLN A 283 0.69 -21.10 0.78
C GLN A 283 -0.05 -20.76 2.07
N CYS A 284 -1.07 -19.90 2.01
CA CYS A 284 -2.04 -19.76 3.08
C CYS A 284 -2.91 -21.02 3.18
N ALA A 285 -3.31 -21.39 4.40
CA ALA A 285 -4.24 -22.49 4.64
C ALA A 285 -5.63 -22.14 4.10
N ASP A 286 -6.10 -20.93 4.38
CA ASP A 286 -7.34 -20.36 3.89
C ASP A 286 -7.06 -19.11 3.06
N ILE A 287 -7.78 -19.00 1.94
CA ILE A 287 -7.71 -17.79 1.12
C ILE A 287 -8.64 -16.76 1.76
N LEU A 288 -8.06 -15.77 2.40
CA LEU A 288 -8.82 -14.66 2.93
C LEU A 288 -9.56 -13.93 1.80
N PRO A 289 -10.80 -13.46 2.03
CA PRO A 289 -11.52 -12.65 1.06
C PRO A 289 -10.65 -11.48 0.63
N THR A 290 -10.46 -11.33 -0.66
CA THR A 290 -9.64 -10.24 -1.22
C THR A 290 -10.25 -8.90 -0.83
N ILE A 291 -9.48 -8.04 -0.17
CA ILE A 291 -9.81 -6.62 -0.09
C ILE A 291 -9.59 -6.09 -1.50
N HIS A 292 -10.66 -5.94 -2.26
CA HIS A 292 -10.56 -5.36 -3.60
C HIS A 292 -10.35 -3.86 -3.44
N ASP A 293 -9.18 -3.38 -3.77
CA ASP A 293 -8.91 -1.93 -3.96
C ASP A 293 -9.52 -1.40 -5.29
N GLY A 294 -10.42 -2.19 -5.84
CA GLY A 294 -11.12 -1.86 -7.08
C GLY A 294 -12.28 -0.90 -6.88
N LEU A 295 -12.88 -0.54 -8.00
CA LEU A 295 -14.16 0.15 -8.02
C LEU A 295 -15.24 -0.68 -7.31
N SER A 296 -16.19 0.01 -6.69
CA SER A 296 -17.41 -0.62 -6.18
C SER A 296 -18.19 -1.35 -7.29
N PRO A 297 -19.12 -2.22 -6.95
CA PRO A 297 -20.04 -2.82 -7.93
C PRO A 297 -20.83 -1.78 -8.73
N LEU A 298 -20.99 -0.57 -8.21
CA LEU A 298 -21.67 0.55 -8.86
C LEU A 298 -20.76 1.37 -9.78
N GLY A 299 -19.49 1.01 -9.93
CA GLY A 299 -18.56 1.66 -10.84
C GLY A 299 -17.90 2.94 -10.32
N LEU A 300 -17.82 3.12 -8.99
CA LEU A 300 -17.17 4.30 -8.42
C LEU A 300 -16.22 3.95 -7.27
N ARG A 301 -15.28 4.85 -7.01
CA ARG A 301 -14.48 4.90 -5.78
C ARG A 301 -14.55 6.30 -5.19
N ILE A 302 -14.70 6.36 -3.87
CA ILE A 302 -14.69 7.60 -3.09
C ILE A 302 -13.46 7.58 -2.19
N ASN A 303 -12.72 8.70 -2.15
CA ASN A 303 -11.55 8.82 -1.28
C ASN A 303 -11.31 10.30 -0.92
N VAL A 304 -10.38 10.55 -0.01
CA VAL A 304 -9.98 11.91 0.37
C VAL A 304 -9.09 12.53 -0.70
N ARG A 305 -9.48 13.74 -1.14
CA ARG A 305 -8.69 14.56 -2.05
C ARG A 305 -8.82 16.04 -1.67
N ASN A 306 -7.71 16.76 -1.64
CA ASN A 306 -7.70 18.19 -1.28
C ASN A 306 -8.48 18.49 0.01
N ASN A 307 -8.30 17.64 1.02
CA ASN A 307 -8.99 17.72 2.31
C ASN A 307 -10.53 17.64 2.24
N ALA A 308 -11.06 16.99 1.22
CA ALA A 308 -12.48 16.72 1.04
C ALA A 308 -12.68 15.25 0.60
N VAL A 309 -13.86 14.72 0.88
CA VAL A 309 -14.27 13.39 0.39
C VAL A 309 -14.80 13.55 -1.03
N CYS A 310 -14.22 12.88 -1.99
CA CYS A 310 -14.50 13.09 -3.41
C CYS A 310 -14.63 11.77 -4.17
N VAL A 311 -15.35 11.79 -5.28
CA VAL A 311 -15.31 10.73 -6.30
C VAL A 311 -13.93 10.74 -6.95
N THR A 312 -13.15 9.68 -6.75
CA THR A 312 -11.76 9.59 -7.20
C THR A 312 -11.54 8.60 -8.34
N ALA A 313 -12.47 7.69 -8.58
CA ALA A 313 -12.47 6.84 -9.77
C ALA A 313 -13.89 6.57 -10.24
N LEU A 314 -14.05 6.47 -11.57
CA LEU A 314 -15.30 6.12 -12.24
C LEU A 314 -15.04 5.12 -13.36
N GLU A 315 -15.87 4.08 -13.41
CA GLU A 315 -15.89 3.11 -14.49
C GLU A 315 -16.46 3.75 -15.76
N ILE A 316 -15.74 3.58 -16.85
CA ILE A 316 -16.16 4.09 -18.16
C ILE A 316 -17.39 3.31 -18.61
N ASN A 317 -18.48 4.01 -18.92
CA ASN A 317 -19.81 3.45 -19.20
C ASN A 317 -20.35 2.59 -18.04
N GLY A 318 -19.94 2.89 -16.79
CA GLY A 318 -20.45 2.25 -15.59
C GLY A 318 -21.65 2.99 -14.99
N LEU A 319 -22.37 2.33 -14.08
CA LEU A 319 -23.62 2.84 -13.49
C LEU A 319 -23.49 4.25 -12.88
N ALA A 320 -22.38 4.52 -12.21
CA ALA A 320 -22.15 5.82 -11.58
C ALA A 320 -21.89 6.93 -12.62
N GLU A 321 -21.16 6.64 -13.69
CA GLU A 321 -20.93 7.57 -14.79
C GLU A 321 -22.23 7.82 -15.57
N GLU A 322 -23.00 6.77 -15.88
CA GLU A 322 -24.30 6.85 -16.55
C GLU A 322 -25.31 7.66 -15.74
N ALA A 323 -25.27 7.57 -14.41
CA ALA A 323 -26.07 8.41 -13.52
C ALA A 323 -25.64 9.88 -13.55
N GLY A 324 -24.50 10.22 -14.15
CA GLY A 324 -24.01 11.59 -14.31
C GLY A 324 -22.99 12.05 -13.28
N LEU A 325 -22.46 11.14 -12.45
CA LEU A 325 -21.32 11.46 -11.57
C LEU A 325 -20.06 11.78 -12.39
N MET A 326 -19.23 12.63 -11.81
CA MET A 326 -17.97 13.06 -12.41
C MET A 326 -16.81 12.91 -11.43
N LEU A 327 -15.61 12.69 -11.94
CA LEU A 327 -14.40 12.75 -11.13
C LEU A 327 -14.27 14.12 -10.45
N GLY A 328 -13.99 14.10 -9.14
CA GLY A 328 -13.82 15.30 -8.34
C GLY A 328 -15.09 15.81 -7.69
N ASP A 329 -16.24 15.22 -7.95
CA ASP A 329 -17.45 15.53 -7.21
C ASP A 329 -17.20 15.38 -5.72
N LYS A 330 -17.47 16.44 -4.96
CA LYS A 330 -17.31 16.41 -3.52
C LYS A 330 -18.55 15.75 -2.90
N VAL A 331 -18.37 14.65 -2.23
CA VAL A 331 -19.44 13.89 -1.59
C VAL A 331 -19.79 14.55 -0.26
N ILE A 332 -21.07 14.94 -0.11
CA ILE A 332 -21.61 15.60 1.08
C ILE A 332 -22.38 14.60 1.94
N ALA A 333 -23.21 13.78 1.31
CA ALA A 333 -23.99 12.76 1.98
C ALA A 333 -24.12 11.49 1.15
N VAL A 334 -24.33 10.39 1.85
CA VAL A 334 -24.62 9.07 1.27
C VAL A 334 -25.88 8.54 1.93
N ASP A 335 -26.85 8.11 1.12
CA ASP A 335 -28.16 7.59 1.55
C ASP A 335 -28.86 8.49 2.57
N ASN A 336 -29.02 9.77 2.20
CA ASN A 336 -29.63 10.82 3.03
C ASN A 336 -28.95 11.01 4.40
N GLY A 337 -27.61 10.85 4.43
CA GLY A 337 -26.83 11.03 5.64
C GLY A 337 -26.74 9.78 6.52
N ALA A 338 -27.17 8.61 6.04
CA ALA A 338 -27.04 7.36 6.78
C ALA A 338 -25.56 6.99 7.07
N ILE A 339 -24.64 7.45 6.21
CA ILE A 339 -23.19 7.28 6.37
C ILE A 339 -22.52 8.64 6.48
N ASN A 340 -21.66 8.77 7.49
CA ASN A 340 -20.83 9.95 7.65
C ASN A 340 -19.83 10.05 6.48
N THR A 341 -19.78 11.21 5.84
CA THR A 341 -18.92 11.51 4.68
C THR A 341 -17.74 12.41 5.06
N ASP A 342 -17.32 12.42 6.32
CA ASP A 342 -16.11 13.10 6.74
C ASP A 342 -14.82 12.31 6.38
N ILE A 343 -13.69 12.97 6.52
CA ILE A 343 -12.38 12.38 6.24
C ILE A 343 -12.11 11.17 7.13
N MET A 344 -12.61 11.17 8.36
CA MET A 344 -12.41 10.07 9.32
C MET A 344 -13.20 8.81 8.92
N SER A 345 -14.38 8.96 8.30
CA SER A 345 -15.15 7.82 7.79
C SER A 345 -14.42 7.12 6.64
N VAL A 346 -13.74 7.88 5.76
CA VAL A 346 -12.88 7.35 4.70
C VAL A 346 -11.63 6.73 5.31
N ALA A 347 -10.94 7.44 6.22
CA ALA A 347 -9.73 6.95 6.87
C ALA A 347 -9.95 5.67 7.70
N SER A 348 -11.17 5.45 8.21
CA SER A 348 -11.56 4.23 8.91
C SER A 348 -12.04 3.09 7.99
N GLY A 349 -12.13 3.33 6.68
CA GLY A 349 -12.64 2.37 5.69
C GLY A 349 -14.15 2.11 5.77
N LYS A 350 -14.89 2.79 6.64
CA LYS A 350 -16.34 2.57 6.83
C LYS A 350 -17.15 2.93 5.58
N LEU A 351 -16.84 4.08 5.00
CA LEU A 351 -17.53 4.55 3.79
C LEU A 351 -17.25 3.62 2.60
N GLU A 352 -15.99 3.22 2.41
CA GLU A 352 -15.61 2.31 1.33
C GLU A 352 -16.29 0.95 1.48
N LYS A 353 -16.27 0.36 2.67
CA LYS A 353 -16.95 -0.91 2.95
C LYS A 353 -18.45 -0.82 2.66
N TYR A 354 -19.08 0.28 3.03
CA TYR A 354 -20.50 0.50 2.75
C TYR A 354 -20.77 0.52 1.24
N ILE A 355 -20.02 1.31 0.49
CA ILE A 355 -20.16 1.45 -0.97
C ILE A 355 -19.87 0.12 -1.70
N GLN A 356 -18.89 -0.66 -1.22
CA GLN A 356 -18.57 -1.97 -1.80
C GLN A 356 -19.69 -3.02 -1.62
N GLN A 357 -20.52 -2.86 -0.61
CA GLN A 357 -21.62 -3.77 -0.31
C GLN A 357 -22.98 -3.30 -0.87
N ALA A 358 -23.05 -2.07 -1.37
CA ALA A 358 -24.30 -1.48 -1.83
C ALA A 358 -24.75 -2.04 -3.21
N ASP A 359 -26.02 -2.40 -3.31
CA ASP A 359 -26.69 -2.71 -4.59
C ASP A 359 -27.33 -1.47 -5.22
N GLY A 360 -27.46 -0.38 -4.49
CA GLY A 360 -27.89 0.93 -4.90
C GLY A 360 -27.38 1.96 -3.91
N LEU A 361 -27.25 3.20 -4.33
CA LEU A 361 -26.68 4.29 -3.54
C LEU A 361 -27.26 5.63 -3.98
N THR A 362 -27.70 6.44 -3.03
CA THR A 362 -28.02 7.85 -3.28
C THR A 362 -26.85 8.71 -2.80
N LEU A 363 -26.29 9.51 -3.70
CA LEU A 363 -25.20 10.43 -3.39
C LEU A 363 -25.65 11.87 -3.50
N GLU A 364 -25.46 12.64 -2.44
CA GLU A 364 -25.51 14.10 -2.47
C GLU A 364 -24.09 14.64 -2.65
N ILE A 365 -23.87 15.44 -3.71
CA ILE A 365 -22.57 15.97 -4.05
C ILE A 365 -22.60 17.49 -4.22
N GLU A 366 -21.44 18.13 -4.02
CA GLU A 366 -21.20 19.53 -4.41
C GLU A 366 -20.35 19.57 -5.69
N ARG A 367 -20.90 20.21 -6.75
CA ARG A 367 -20.22 20.45 -8.03
C ARG A 367 -20.41 21.92 -8.43
N ASN A 368 -19.30 22.65 -8.56
CA ASN A 368 -19.32 24.08 -8.92
C ASN A 368 -20.21 24.94 -8.01
N GLY A 369 -20.20 24.66 -6.70
CA GLY A 369 -21.01 25.37 -5.69
C GLY A 369 -22.50 25.02 -5.70
N LYS A 370 -22.92 24.02 -6.50
CA LYS A 370 -24.30 23.52 -6.50
C LYS A 370 -24.36 22.14 -5.85
N ILE A 371 -25.41 21.91 -5.11
CA ILE A 371 -25.73 20.61 -4.53
C ILE A 371 -26.58 19.84 -5.55
N LEU A 372 -26.17 18.62 -5.85
CA LEU A 372 -26.83 17.70 -6.79
C LEU A 372 -27.03 16.35 -6.11
N MET A 373 -28.09 15.66 -6.47
CA MET A 373 -28.41 14.33 -5.97
C MET A 373 -28.40 13.32 -7.12
N PHE A 374 -27.77 12.18 -6.89
CA PHE A 374 -27.66 11.08 -7.86
C PHE A 374 -28.09 9.77 -7.23
N ASP A 375 -29.03 9.10 -7.86
CA ASP A 375 -29.43 7.73 -7.52
C ASP A 375 -28.75 6.75 -8.45
N ILE A 376 -27.94 5.85 -7.90
CA ILE A 376 -27.20 4.84 -8.62
C ILE A 376 -27.74 3.48 -8.17
N ALA A 377 -28.33 2.71 -9.06
CA ALA A 377 -28.86 1.39 -8.73
C ALA A 377 -28.46 0.36 -9.81
N LYS A 378 -28.17 -0.86 -9.40
CA LYS A 378 -28.16 -1.99 -10.32
C LYS A 378 -29.59 -2.19 -10.83
N GLU A 379 -29.77 -2.19 -12.14
CA GLU A 379 -31.06 -2.60 -12.70
C GLU A 379 -31.47 -3.94 -12.07
N ARG A 380 -32.61 -3.95 -11.39
CA ARG A 380 -33.26 -5.22 -11.04
C ARG A 380 -33.68 -5.84 -12.37
N LYS A 381 -33.01 -6.90 -12.83
CA LYS A 381 -33.54 -7.73 -13.92
C LYS A 381 -34.98 -8.01 -13.55
N PRO A 382 -35.97 -7.70 -14.43
CA PRO A 382 -37.35 -8.05 -14.16
C PRO A 382 -37.37 -9.55 -13.88
N THR A 383 -37.86 -9.96 -12.72
CA THR A 383 -38.16 -11.33 -12.38
C THR A 383 -39.12 -11.85 -13.43
N GLN A 384 -38.64 -12.71 -14.34
CA GLN A 384 -39.47 -13.48 -15.28
C GLN A 384 -40.26 -14.52 -14.51
#